data_b6fff9f8a7e56e5953a078da82b0fb7a
#
_entry.id   b6fff9f8a7e56e5953a078da82b0fb7a
#
_cell.length_a   1.000
_cell.length_b   1.000
_cell.length_c   1.000
_cell.angle_alpha   90.00
_cell.angle_beta   90.00
_cell.angle_gamma   90.00
#
_symmetry.space_group_name_H-M   'P 1'
#
loop_
_entity.id
_entity.type
_entity.pdbx_description
1 polymer ?
#
loop_
_entity_poly.entity_id
_entity_poly.type
_entity_poly.pdbx_seq_one_letter_code
_entity_poly.pdbx_strand_id
1 'polypeptide(L)'
;MLHVIDAKYIGDYKISVEFNDGCRFVADFESVIKSDHRAIVRQLADINTFRDFALQAHTITWSNGVDFAPEFIKGLQNKEPNLA
;
A
#
# COMPACT_ATOMS: atom_id res chain seq x y z
N MET A 1 -2.90 9.69 -16.01
CA MET A 1 -3.08 9.63 -14.57
C MET A 1 -2.61 8.29 -14.01
N LEU A 2 -1.93 8.33 -12.90
CA LEU A 2 -1.37 7.12 -12.31
C LEU A 2 -2.47 6.30 -11.62
N HIS A 3 -2.55 5.01 -11.96
CA HIS A 3 -3.51 4.09 -11.35
C HIS A 3 -2.79 2.84 -10.87
N VAL A 4 -3.22 2.29 -9.74
CA VAL A 4 -2.84 0.94 -9.34
C VAL A 4 -3.77 0.00 -10.07
N ILE A 5 -3.23 -0.90 -10.87
CA ILE A 5 -4.05 -1.81 -11.68
C ILE A 5 -4.03 -3.24 -11.15
N ASP A 6 -3.14 -3.56 -10.23
CA ASP A 6 -3.11 -4.88 -9.60
C ASP A 6 -2.49 -4.78 -8.22
N ALA A 7 -2.98 -5.56 -7.28
CA ALA A 7 -2.48 -5.58 -5.91
C ALA A 7 -2.71 -6.95 -5.31
N LYS A 8 -1.65 -7.53 -4.73
CA LYS A 8 -1.72 -8.86 -4.16
C LYS A 8 -0.98 -8.90 -2.83
N TYR A 9 -1.65 -9.36 -1.79
CA TYR A 9 -1.01 -9.55 -0.49
C TYR A 9 0.03 -10.67 -0.58
N ILE A 10 1.23 -10.42 -0.06
CA ILE A 10 2.31 -11.41 -0.16
C ILE A 10 2.94 -11.75 1.20
N GLY A 11 2.39 -11.25 2.29
CA GLY A 11 2.90 -11.58 3.62
C GLY A 11 3.28 -10.34 4.40
N ASP A 12 3.29 -10.44 5.71
CA ASP A 12 3.59 -9.33 6.60
C ASP A 12 2.74 -8.12 6.22
N TYR A 13 3.33 -6.95 6.07
CA TYR A 13 2.60 -5.75 5.65
C TYR A 13 3.02 -5.36 4.23
N LYS A 14 3.18 -6.37 3.37
CA LYS A 14 3.67 -6.17 2.01
C LYS A 14 2.62 -6.53 1.00
N ILE A 15 2.50 -5.70 -0.02
CA ILE A 15 1.57 -5.90 -1.13
C ILE A 15 2.35 -5.73 -2.42
N SER A 16 2.27 -6.74 -3.30
CA SER A 16 2.83 -6.61 -4.64
C SER A 16 1.87 -5.74 -5.44
N VAL A 17 2.38 -4.67 -6.04
CA VAL A 17 1.55 -3.71 -6.77
C VAL A 17 2.06 -3.55 -8.19
N GLU A 18 1.12 -3.26 -9.07
CA GLU A 18 1.43 -2.91 -10.46
C GLU A 18 0.65 -1.65 -10.81
N PHE A 19 1.30 -0.74 -11.54
CA PHE A 19 0.70 0.52 -11.95
C PHE A 19 0.49 0.53 -13.46
N ASN A 20 -0.39 1.42 -13.92
CA ASN A 20 -0.72 1.53 -15.32
C ASN A 20 0.43 2.05 -16.19
N ASP A 21 1.52 2.51 -15.59
CA ASP A 21 2.71 2.91 -16.34
C ASP A 21 3.71 1.75 -16.48
N GLY A 22 3.31 0.54 -16.05
CA GLY A 22 4.18 -0.64 -16.15
C GLY A 22 5.06 -0.88 -14.95
N CYS A 23 5.08 0.03 -13.99
CA CYS A 23 5.92 -0.14 -12.80
C CYS A 23 5.33 -1.22 -11.90
N ARG A 24 6.18 -2.12 -11.41
CA ARG A 24 5.78 -3.17 -10.46
C ARG A 24 6.82 -3.28 -9.38
N PHE A 25 6.35 -3.43 -8.14
CA PHE A 25 7.26 -3.64 -7.02
C PHE A 25 6.46 -4.12 -5.82
N VAL A 26 7.19 -4.51 -4.76
CA VAL A 26 6.59 -4.89 -3.50
C VAL A 26 6.55 -3.65 -2.61
N ALA A 27 5.36 -3.20 -2.26
CA ALA A 27 5.18 -2.05 -1.38
C ALA A 27 5.11 -2.54 0.06
N ASP A 28 5.98 -2.01 0.90
CA ASP A 28 6.01 -2.34 2.32
C ASP A 28 5.32 -1.22 3.09
N PHE A 29 4.20 -1.55 3.71
CA PHE A 29 3.39 -0.57 4.43
C PHE A 29 3.68 -0.52 5.92
N GLU A 30 4.63 -1.32 6.41
CA GLU A 30 4.86 -1.41 7.85
C GLU A 30 5.21 -0.06 8.46
N SER A 31 6.15 0.66 7.84
CA SER A 31 6.55 1.96 8.38
C SER A 31 5.45 2.99 8.24
N VAL A 32 4.63 2.89 7.20
CA VAL A 32 3.49 3.79 7.01
C VAL A 32 2.51 3.62 8.18
N ILE A 33 2.19 2.36 8.50
CA ILE A 33 1.24 2.07 9.57
C ILE A 33 1.76 2.55 10.91
N LYS A 34 3.06 2.35 11.17
CA LYS A 34 3.66 2.72 12.45
C LYS A 34 3.78 4.22 12.63
N SER A 35 4.00 4.96 11.55
CA SER A 35 4.28 6.38 11.65
C SER A 35 3.06 7.26 11.46
N ASP A 36 1.93 6.71 11.02
CA ASP A 36 0.74 7.50 10.77
C ASP A 36 0.02 7.81 12.09
N HIS A 37 -0.44 9.04 12.24
CA HIS A 37 -1.13 9.47 13.46
C HIS A 37 -2.60 9.12 13.46
N ARG A 38 -3.18 8.79 12.32
CA ARG A 38 -4.61 8.55 12.22
C ARG A 38 -4.94 7.17 12.76
N ALA A 39 -5.90 7.11 13.68
CA ALA A 39 -6.28 5.84 14.29
C ALA A 39 -6.76 4.84 13.25
N ILE A 40 -7.46 5.31 12.22
CA ILE A 40 -8.00 4.41 11.20
C ILE A 40 -6.87 3.72 10.41
N VAL A 41 -5.76 4.42 10.16
CA VAL A 41 -4.62 3.81 9.49
C VAL A 41 -3.95 2.79 10.41
N ARG A 42 -3.86 3.10 11.69
CA ARG A 42 -3.21 2.21 12.65
C ARG A 42 -3.98 0.91 12.84
N GLN A 43 -5.26 0.88 12.48
CA GLN A 43 -6.03 -0.37 12.49
C GLN A 43 -5.45 -1.39 11.52
N LEU A 44 -4.70 -0.96 10.52
CA LEU A 44 -4.07 -1.86 9.56
C LEU A 44 -2.94 -2.67 10.18
N ALA A 45 -2.55 -2.36 11.42
CA ALA A 45 -1.57 -3.19 12.14
C ALA A 45 -2.14 -4.56 12.45
N ASP A 46 -3.47 -4.71 12.50
CA ASP A 46 -4.10 -6.01 12.58
C ASP A 46 -3.99 -6.64 11.19
N ILE A 47 -3.29 -7.76 11.11
CA ILE A 47 -2.99 -8.35 9.81
C ILE A 47 -4.27 -8.79 9.08
N ASN A 48 -5.30 -9.19 9.79
CA ASN A 48 -6.57 -9.56 9.16
C ASN A 48 -7.23 -8.35 8.52
N THR A 49 -7.11 -7.18 9.14
CA THR A 49 -7.61 -5.95 8.55
C THR A 49 -6.74 -5.54 7.37
N PHE A 50 -5.43 -5.67 7.49
CA PHE A 50 -4.52 -5.29 6.43
C PHE A 50 -4.76 -6.09 5.16
N ARG A 51 -5.09 -7.36 5.29
CA ARG A 51 -5.31 -8.22 4.13
C ARG A 51 -6.63 -7.95 3.42
N ASP A 52 -7.54 -7.21 4.06
CA ASP A 52 -8.89 -7.04 3.57
C ASP A 52 -8.99 -5.75 2.75
N PHE A 53 -8.43 -5.79 1.57
CA PHE A 53 -8.42 -4.65 0.66
C PHE A 53 -8.92 -5.06 -0.71
N ALA A 54 -9.27 -4.05 -1.51
CA ALA A 54 -9.65 -4.24 -2.91
C ALA A 54 -9.20 -3.02 -3.69
N LEU A 55 -9.20 -3.13 -5.01
CA LEU A 55 -8.92 -1.98 -5.85
C LEU A 55 -10.21 -1.23 -6.07
N GLN A 56 -10.26 0.02 -5.64
CA GLN A 56 -11.41 0.90 -5.85
C GLN A 56 -10.88 2.29 -6.19
N ALA A 57 -11.56 2.94 -7.11
CA ALA A 57 -11.17 4.30 -7.54
C ALA A 57 -9.69 4.34 -7.93
N HIS A 58 -9.21 3.29 -8.57
CA HIS A 58 -7.87 3.19 -9.16
C HIS A 58 -6.76 3.10 -8.12
N THR A 59 -7.07 2.70 -6.90
CA THR A 59 -6.04 2.50 -5.87
C THR A 59 -6.47 1.43 -4.88
N ILE A 60 -5.56 1.10 -3.96
CA ILE A 60 -5.85 0.13 -2.91
C ILE A 60 -6.73 0.80 -1.86
N THR A 61 -7.86 0.17 -1.55
CA THR A 61 -8.80 0.68 -0.56
C THR A 61 -9.12 -0.46 0.41
N TRP A 62 -8.95 -0.19 1.69
CA TRP A 62 -9.23 -1.19 2.73
C TRP A 62 -10.68 -1.12 3.14
N SER A 63 -11.19 -2.24 3.68
CA SER A 63 -12.59 -2.35 4.07
C SER A 63 -12.99 -1.34 5.14
N ASN A 64 -12.04 -0.86 5.94
CA ASN A 64 -12.32 0.14 6.95
C ASN A 64 -12.35 1.57 6.40
N GLY A 65 -12.19 1.73 5.09
CA GLY A 65 -12.26 3.05 4.45
C GLY A 65 -10.93 3.72 4.20
N VAL A 66 -9.82 3.14 4.67
CA VAL A 66 -8.50 3.72 4.40
C VAL A 66 -8.15 3.53 2.94
N ASP A 67 -7.60 4.57 2.32
CA ASP A 67 -6.99 4.45 1.01
C ASP A 67 -5.76 5.35 0.96
N PHE A 68 -4.92 5.12 -0.03
CA PHE A 68 -3.76 5.96 -0.28
C PHE A 68 -3.73 6.28 -1.76
N ALA A 69 -3.38 7.51 -2.09
CA ALA A 69 -3.26 7.90 -3.49
C ALA A 69 -2.23 7.02 -4.20
N PRO A 70 -2.44 6.71 -5.48
CA PRO A 70 -1.45 5.91 -6.23
C PRO A 70 -0.06 6.50 -6.17
N GLU A 71 0.06 7.83 -6.20
CA GLU A 71 1.35 8.51 -6.11
C GLU A 71 2.04 8.24 -4.78
N PHE A 72 1.29 8.20 -3.70
CA PHE A 72 1.87 7.87 -2.41
C PHE A 72 2.41 6.46 -2.41
N ILE A 73 1.63 5.51 -2.93
CA ILE A 73 2.05 4.10 -2.97
C ILE A 73 3.29 3.95 -3.83
N LYS A 74 3.33 4.64 -4.97
CA LYS A 74 4.49 4.57 -5.84
C LYS A 74 5.74 5.09 -5.16
N GLY A 75 5.59 6.06 -4.28
CA GLY A 75 6.70 6.59 -3.51
C GLY A 75 7.34 5.56 -2.59
N LEU A 76 6.61 4.52 -2.23
CA LEU A 76 7.17 3.47 -1.36
C LEU A 76 8.24 2.65 -2.06
N GLN A 77 8.33 2.71 -3.37
CA GLN A 77 9.35 2.02 -4.13
C GLN A 77 10.75 2.45 -3.72
N ASN A 78 10.90 3.68 -3.26
CA ASN A 78 12.19 4.25 -2.93
C ASN A 78 12.50 4.27 -1.45
N LYS A 79 11.79 3.47 -0.67
CA LYS A 79 12.04 3.40 0.77
C LYS A 79 13.22 2.50 1.09
N GLU A 80 13.76 1.78 0.13
CA GLU A 80 14.89 0.93 0.36
C GLU A 80 16.07 1.72 0.71
N PRO A 81 16.75 1.36 1.72
CA PRO A 81 17.96 2.05 2.07
C PRO A 81 18.96 1.72 1.02
N ASN A 82 19.52 2.28 0.45
CA ASN A 82 20.29 1.94 -0.50
C ASN A 82 21.37 2.29 -0.63
N LEU A 83 21.75 2.14 -0.61
CA LEU A 83 22.42 2.17 -0.79
C LEU A 83 23.32 2.49 -1.51
N ALA A 84 23.30 2.66 -1.84
CA ALA A 84 24.13 3.00 -2.82
C ALA A 84 25.40 3.38 -2.58
#